data_154940341d565d5ab6ff9260c796b65a
#
_entry.id   154940341d565d5ab6ff9260c796b65a
#
_cell.length_a   1.000
_cell.length_b   1.000
_cell.length_c   1.000
_cell.angle_alpha   90.00
_cell.angle_beta   90.00
_cell.angle_gamma   90.00
#
_symmetry.space_group_name_H-M   'P 1'
#
loop_
_entity.id
_entity.type
_entity.pdbx_description
1 polymer ?
#
loop_
_entity_poly.entity_id
_entity_poly.type
_entity_poly.pdbx_seq_one_letter_code
_entity_poly.pdbx_strand_id
1 'polypeptide(L)'
;MKDCEERQRAAAPSRILVMCIREALKGQCAEIKRRADKAASIGREDNMNFESARANMVDNQLRTTDVTSHSVLTAFLTVPREAFVPEKAKPLAYIDRDVEICPAAAGKPARYLMQPSPLAKLLQLAAVTKDDVVLEIGAGSGYVSALFSQIAGTVVAVEEDETLAAEAKANLANYTNVSVVTGSLNAGNPSGAPYDLIFISGSVEEVPSSLLSQLRDGGRLVTVQGYGGSARAKVFVSERGTISENVYFNASVKPLPGFAKAREFVF
;
A
#
# COMPACT_ATOMS: atom_id res chain seq x y z
N MET A 1 -7.26 -92.56 -1.41
CA MET A 1 -7.78 -91.64 -2.44
C MET A 1 -6.75 -90.54 -2.62
N LYS A 2 -5.96 -90.82 -3.61
CA LYS A 2 -4.90 -90.00 -4.21
C LYS A 2 -5.55 -88.90 -5.06
N ASP A 3 -4.72 -87.93 -5.36
CA ASP A 3 -4.87 -86.91 -6.43
C ASP A 3 -5.62 -85.61 -6.10
N CYS A 4 -4.85 -84.62 -5.69
CA CYS A 4 -4.87 -83.33 -6.27
C CYS A 4 -3.80 -82.37 -5.71
N GLU A 5 -2.55 -82.83 -5.76
CA GLU A 5 -1.37 -81.97 -5.60
C GLU A 5 -0.60 -81.96 -6.92
N GLU A 6 -1.07 -81.22 -7.87
CA GLU A 6 -0.21 -80.94 -9.04
C GLU A 6 -0.48 -79.54 -9.62
N ARG A 7 0.59 -78.75 -9.54
CA ARG A 7 0.94 -77.67 -10.45
C ARG A 7 0.32 -76.26 -10.27
N GLN A 8 1.01 -75.52 -9.48
CA GLN A 8 1.30 -74.12 -9.87
C GLN A 8 2.81 -73.86 -9.69
N ARG A 9 3.62 -74.40 -10.60
CA ARG A 9 4.97 -73.86 -10.84
C ARG A 9 4.79 -72.61 -11.65
N ALA A 10 4.74 -71.41 -10.99
CA ALA A 10 4.87 -70.12 -11.63
C ALA A 10 6.26 -70.09 -12.29
N ALA A 11 6.28 -70.09 -13.62
CA ALA A 11 7.49 -69.92 -14.42
C ALA A 11 8.11 -68.55 -14.05
N ALA A 12 9.36 -68.59 -13.62
CA ALA A 12 10.10 -67.35 -13.33
C ALA A 12 10.14 -66.49 -14.63
N PRO A 13 9.84 -65.19 -14.56
CA PRO A 13 9.83 -64.34 -15.75
C PRO A 13 11.21 -64.35 -16.40
N SER A 14 11.25 -64.51 -17.74
CA SER A 14 12.49 -64.54 -18.50
C SER A 14 13.33 -63.29 -18.22
N ARG A 15 14.67 -63.45 -18.19
CA ARG A 15 15.60 -62.31 -17.97
C ARG A 15 15.33 -61.12 -18.90
N ILE A 16 14.83 -61.38 -20.11
CA ILE A 16 14.43 -60.37 -21.11
C ILE A 16 13.20 -59.58 -20.64
N LEU A 17 12.17 -60.23 -20.09
CA LEU A 17 10.97 -59.57 -19.59
C LEU A 17 11.27 -58.66 -18.39
N VAL A 18 12.14 -59.12 -17.48
CA VAL A 18 12.58 -58.30 -16.32
C VAL A 18 13.40 -57.07 -16.77
N MET A 19 14.21 -57.24 -17.83
CA MET A 19 14.99 -56.13 -18.40
C MET A 19 14.09 -55.10 -19.10
N CYS A 20 13.10 -55.52 -19.88
CA CYS A 20 12.13 -54.65 -20.51
C CYS A 20 11.27 -53.88 -19.50
N ILE A 21 10.85 -54.53 -18.42
CA ILE A 21 10.10 -53.88 -17.33
C ILE A 21 10.98 -52.85 -16.59
N ARG A 22 12.25 -53.14 -16.35
CA ARG A 22 13.18 -52.18 -15.74
C ARG A 22 13.45 -50.97 -16.61
N GLU A 23 13.55 -51.10 -17.92
CA GLU A 23 13.74 -49.97 -18.83
C GLU A 23 12.46 -49.14 -18.99
N ALA A 24 11.29 -49.77 -19.06
CA ALA A 24 10.01 -49.09 -19.07
C ALA A 24 9.79 -48.29 -17.77
N LEU A 25 10.12 -48.85 -16.61
CA LEU A 25 10.04 -48.15 -15.32
C LEU A 25 11.04 -46.99 -15.22
N LYS A 26 12.26 -47.13 -15.78
CA LYS A 26 13.22 -46.03 -15.85
C LYS A 26 12.72 -44.87 -16.73
N GLY A 27 12.09 -45.18 -17.87
CA GLY A 27 11.47 -44.18 -18.76
C GLY A 27 10.32 -43.43 -18.09
N GLN A 28 9.42 -44.17 -17.41
CA GLN A 28 8.32 -43.55 -16.65
C GLN A 28 8.83 -42.69 -15.47
N CYS A 29 9.85 -43.14 -14.74
CA CYS A 29 10.45 -42.37 -13.67
C CYS A 29 11.11 -41.08 -14.18
N ALA A 30 11.78 -41.13 -15.33
CA ALA A 30 12.37 -39.94 -15.96
C ALA A 30 11.31 -38.95 -16.42
N GLU A 31 10.18 -39.43 -16.96
CA GLU A 31 9.05 -38.60 -17.38
C GLU A 31 8.34 -37.94 -16.21
N ILE A 32 8.12 -38.70 -15.10
CA ILE A 32 7.57 -38.17 -13.85
C ILE A 32 8.50 -37.10 -13.26
N LYS A 33 9.81 -37.36 -13.28
CA LYS A 33 10.79 -36.36 -12.82
C LYS A 33 10.80 -35.10 -13.68
N ARG A 34 10.76 -35.23 -15.00
CA ARG A 34 10.64 -34.07 -15.91
C ARG A 34 9.35 -33.27 -15.68
N ARG A 35 8.22 -33.94 -15.44
CA ARG A 35 6.94 -33.27 -15.12
C ARG A 35 6.99 -32.59 -13.76
N ALA A 36 7.62 -33.21 -12.77
CA ALA A 36 7.84 -32.61 -11.46
C ALA A 36 8.79 -31.40 -11.52
N ASP A 37 9.90 -31.52 -12.27
CA ASP A 37 10.85 -30.42 -12.48
C ASP A 37 10.21 -29.26 -13.27
N LYS A 38 9.36 -29.57 -14.27
CA LYS A 38 8.58 -28.57 -15.02
C LYS A 38 7.49 -27.93 -14.16
N ALA A 39 6.82 -28.69 -13.29
CA ALA A 39 5.86 -28.13 -12.34
C ALA A 39 6.56 -27.26 -11.28
N ALA A 40 7.76 -27.66 -10.82
CA ALA A 40 8.58 -26.87 -9.93
C ALA A 40 9.15 -25.60 -10.59
N SER A 41 9.42 -25.62 -11.90
CA SER A 41 9.83 -24.43 -12.66
C SER A 41 8.65 -23.47 -12.91
N ILE A 42 7.45 -24.00 -13.19
CA ILE A 42 6.23 -23.19 -13.30
C ILE A 42 5.89 -22.51 -11.96
N GLY A 43 6.13 -23.18 -10.82
CA GLY A 43 5.95 -22.57 -9.49
C GLY A 43 7.06 -21.59 -9.09
N ARG A 44 8.15 -21.47 -9.88
CA ARG A 44 9.24 -20.48 -9.66
C ARG A 44 9.16 -19.25 -10.57
N GLU A 45 8.31 -19.24 -11.58
CA GLU A 45 8.17 -18.11 -12.52
C GLU A 45 7.12 -17.08 -12.12
N ASP A 46 6.37 -17.29 -11.03
CA ASP A 46 5.52 -16.24 -10.43
C ASP A 46 6.32 -15.32 -9.46
N ASN A 47 7.59 -15.07 -9.74
CA ASN A 47 8.28 -13.97 -9.11
C ASN A 47 7.82 -12.68 -9.83
N MET A 48 6.69 -12.13 -9.37
CA MET A 48 6.14 -10.89 -9.92
C MET A 48 7.26 -9.85 -9.94
N ASN A 49 7.60 -9.35 -11.14
CA ASN A 49 8.60 -8.30 -11.27
C ASN A 49 7.98 -6.98 -10.79
N PHE A 50 8.08 -6.72 -9.48
CA PHE A 50 7.54 -5.52 -8.86
C PHE A 50 8.16 -4.23 -9.42
N GLU A 51 9.40 -4.26 -9.85
CA GLU A 51 10.03 -3.10 -10.50
C GLU A 51 9.33 -2.75 -11.83
N SER A 52 9.08 -3.75 -12.67
CA SER A 52 8.33 -3.57 -13.90
C SER A 52 6.88 -3.15 -13.62
N ALA A 53 6.22 -3.75 -12.62
CA ALA A 53 4.85 -3.39 -12.24
C ALA A 53 4.78 -1.93 -11.74
N ARG A 54 5.78 -1.48 -10.99
CA ARG A 54 5.92 -0.10 -10.51
C ARG A 54 6.11 0.89 -11.65
N ALA A 55 7.00 0.59 -12.59
CA ALA A 55 7.21 1.40 -13.79
C ALA A 55 5.92 1.50 -14.62
N ASN A 56 5.24 0.37 -14.85
CA ASN A 56 3.96 0.32 -15.56
C ASN A 56 2.86 1.13 -14.86
N MET A 57 2.79 1.10 -13.52
CA MET A 57 1.87 1.94 -12.75
C MET A 57 2.14 3.42 -13.02
N VAL A 58 3.39 3.86 -12.97
CA VAL A 58 3.73 5.27 -13.21
C VAL A 58 3.40 5.68 -14.63
N ASP A 59 3.75 4.88 -15.62
CA ASP A 59 3.58 5.25 -17.03
C ASP A 59 2.11 5.17 -17.49
N ASN A 60 1.37 4.16 -17.04
CA ASN A 60 0.03 3.87 -17.56
C ASN A 60 -1.11 4.37 -16.66
N GLN A 61 -0.84 4.66 -15.38
CA GLN A 61 -1.88 5.11 -14.45
C GLN A 61 -1.63 6.55 -14.00
N LEU A 62 -0.40 6.94 -13.63
CA LEU A 62 -0.15 8.28 -13.09
C LEU A 62 0.01 9.33 -14.19
N ARG A 63 0.88 9.10 -15.18
CA ARG A 63 1.09 10.04 -16.30
C ARG A 63 -0.17 10.28 -17.10
N THR A 64 -1.03 9.28 -17.25
CA THR A 64 -2.29 9.37 -17.99
C THR A 64 -3.41 10.09 -17.24
N THR A 65 -3.21 10.38 -15.94
CA THR A 65 -4.16 11.09 -15.08
C THR A 65 -3.68 12.49 -14.68
N ASP A 66 -2.97 13.18 -15.56
CA ASP A 66 -2.46 14.56 -15.41
C ASP A 66 -1.40 14.73 -14.31
N VAL A 67 -0.73 13.66 -13.88
CA VAL A 67 0.43 13.78 -12.99
C VAL A 67 1.67 14.07 -13.82
N THR A 68 2.15 15.30 -13.74
CA THR A 68 3.30 15.82 -14.52
C THR A 68 4.52 16.17 -13.66
N SER A 69 4.35 16.28 -12.34
CA SER A 69 5.43 16.59 -11.40
C SER A 69 6.51 15.51 -11.43
N HIS A 70 7.71 15.88 -11.89
CA HIS A 70 8.85 14.96 -11.98
C HIS A 70 9.26 14.39 -10.61
N SER A 71 9.26 15.22 -9.56
CA SER A 71 9.60 14.80 -8.20
C SER A 71 8.61 13.77 -7.68
N VAL A 72 7.31 13.96 -7.89
CA VAL A 72 6.27 13.01 -7.51
C VAL A 72 6.41 11.70 -8.28
N LEU A 73 6.54 11.75 -9.61
CA LEU A 73 6.72 10.54 -10.44
C LEU A 73 7.97 9.75 -10.03
N THR A 74 9.08 10.45 -9.74
CA THR A 74 10.32 9.83 -9.28
C THR A 74 10.13 9.17 -7.91
N ALA A 75 9.41 9.79 -6.98
CA ALA A 75 9.10 9.19 -5.68
C ALA A 75 8.32 7.86 -5.85
N PHE A 76 7.30 7.84 -6.72
CA PHE A 76 6.55 6.61 -7.02
C PHE A 76 7.39 5.53 -7.72
N LEU A 77 8.37 5.90 -8.53
CA LEU A 77 9.32 4.95 -9.14
C LEU A 77 10.31 4.38 -8.12
N THR A 78 10.67 5.17 -7.11
CA THR A 78 11.70 4.80 -6.12
C THR A 78 11.15 3.96 -4.98
N VAL A 79 9.96 4.33 -4.44
CA VAL A 79 9.40 3.69 -3.24
C VAL A 79 8.68 2.38 -3.60
N PRO A 80 9.08 1.23 -3.04
CA PRO A 80 8.47 -0.07 -3.31
C PRO A 80 7.13 -0.21 -2.57
N ARG A 81 6.02 0.07 -3.27
CA ARG A 81 4.66 0.05 -2.68
C ARG A 81 4.30 -1.32 -2.09
N GLU A 82 4.80 -2.42 -2.69
CA GLU A 82 4.59 -3.79 -2.22
C GLU A 82 5.19 -4.06 -0.82
N ALA A 83 6.15 -3.25 -0.38
CA ALA A 83 6.72 -3.35 0.95
C ALA A 83 5.78 -2.81 2.06
N PHE A 84 4.76 -2.05 1.70
CA PHE A 84 3.82 -1.37 2.60
C PHE A 84 2.42 -1.99 2.62
N VAL A 85 2.24 -3.15 2.01
CA VAL A 85 0.98 -3.88 1.98
C VAL A 85 1.14 -5.28 2.56
N PRO A 86 0.09 -5.88 3.11
CA PRO A 86 0.13 -7.26 3.60
C PRO A 86 0.56 -8.24 2.49
N GLU A 87 1.24 -9.33 2.86
CA GLU A 87 1.80 -10.33 1.93
C GLU A 87 0.78 -10.79 0.88
N LYS A 88 -0.45 -11.11 1.32
CA LYS A 88 -1.55 -11.54 0.46
C LYS A 88 -2.00 -10.48 -0.57
N ALA A 89 -1.70 -9.21 -0.31
CA ALA A 89 -2.08 -8.09 -1.16
C ALA A 89 -0.95 -7.61 -2.09
N LYS A 90 0.28 -8.10 -1.93
CA LYS A 90 1.43 -7.71 -2.77
C LYS A 90 1.16 -7.84 -4.28
N PRO A 91 0.50 -8.91 -4.78
CA PRO A 91 0.16 -9.01 -6.19
C PRO A 91 -0.73 -7.87 -6.71
N LEU A 92 -1.46 -7.20 -5.83
CA LEU A 92 -2.39 -6.13 -6.15
C LEU A 92 -1.83 -4.73 -5.82
N ALA A 93 -0.59 -4.65 -5.33
CA ALA A 93 -0.01 -3.38 -4.84
C ALA A 93 0.03 -2.27 -5.90
N TYR A 94 0.16 -2.62 -7.18
CA TYR A 94 0.35 -1.69 -8.29
C TYR A 94 -0.89 -1.48 -9.17
N ILE A 95 -2.04 -2.03 -8.80
CA ILE A 95 -3.31 -1.70 -9.47
C ILE A 95 -3.87 -0.40 -8.91
N ASP A 96 -4.62 0.35 -9.73
CA ASP A 96 -5.23 1.63 -9.30
C ASP A 96 -6.48 1.41 -8.46
N ARG A 97 -6.28 0.83 -7.28
CA ARG A 97 -7.30 0.56 -6.26
C ARG A 97 -6.75 0.80 -4.85
N ASP A 98 -7.69 1.08 -3.93
CA ASP A 98 -7.37 1.05 -2.50
C ASP A 98 -7.01 -0.37 -2.07
N VAL A 99 -5.93 -0.51 -1.29
CA VAL A 99 -5.47 -1.80 -0.75
C VAL A 99 -5.75 -1.81 0.75
N GLU A 100 -6.50 -2.80 1.23
CA GLU A 100 -6.73 -2.98 2.66
C GLU A 100 -5.42 -3.38 3.36
N ILE A 101 -4.99 -2.52 4.29
CA ILE A 101 -3.79 -2.74 5.12
C ILE A 101 -4.13 -3.25 6.52
N CYS A 102 -5.31 -2.91 7.04
CA CYS A 102 -5.79 -3.43 8.29
C CYS A 102 -7.30 -3.69 8.17
N PRO A 103 -7.77 -4.93 8.40
CA PRO A 103 -9.19 -5.26 8.35
C PRO A 103 -9.95 -4.60 9.50
N ALA A 104 -11.27 -4.42 9.31
CA ALA A 104 -12.13 -3.96 10.40
C ALA A 104 -12.10 -4.95 11.58
N ALA A 105 -11.98 -4.42 12.77
CA ALA A 105 -12.03 -5.17 14.02
C ALA A 105 -13.05 -4.52 14.98
N ALA A 106 -13.35 -5.16 16.11
CA ALA A 106 -14.33 -4.69 17.07
C ALA A 106 -14.17 -3.19 17.40
N GLY A 107 -15.06 -2.36 16.89
CA GLY A 107 -15.07 -0.90 17.11
C GLY A 107 -14.07 -0.09 16.29
N LYS A 108 -13.24 -0.73 15.44
CA LYS A 108 -12.30 -0.05 14.56
C LYS A 108 -12.65 -0.31 13.10
N PRO A 109 -12.79 0.72 12.26
CA PRO A 109 -13.01 0.55 10.83
C PRO A 109 -11.75 0.02 10.13
N ALA A 110 -11.92 -0.61 8.96
CA ALA A 110 -10.79 -1.03 8.12
C ALA A 110 -9.96 0.18 7.68
N ARG A 111 -8.65 -0.05 7.52
CA ARG A 111 -7.71 0.94 7.04
C ARG A 111 -7.18 0.54 5.66
N TYR A 112 -6.97 1.54 4.83
CA TYR A 112 -6.61 1.34 3.44
C TYR A 112 -5.41 2.19 3.04
N LEU A 113 -4.57 1.61 2.21
CA LEU A 113 -3.60 2.36 1.43
C LEU A 113 -4.31 2.93 0.20
N MET A 114 -4.27 4.26 0.07
CA MET A 114 -4.96 4.98 -1.02
C MET A 114 -4.49 4.50 -2.40
N GLN A 115 -5.42 4.40 -3.35
CA GLN A 115 -5.11 4.08 -4.75
C GLN A 115 -4.09 5.06 -5.36
N PRO A 116 -3.21 4.60 -6.28
CA PRO A 116 -2.10 5.39 -6.80
C PRO A 116 -2.47 6.72 -7.46
N SER A 117 -3.47 6.73 -8.36
CA SER A 117 -3.79 7.91 -9.16
C SER A 117 -4.26 9.12 -8.34
N PRO A 118 -5.27 9.03 -7.46
CA PRO A 118 -5.65 10.17 -6.61
C PRO A 118 -4.56 10.55 -5.62
N LEU A 119 -3.79 9.59 -5.08
CA LEU A 119 -2.66 9.89 -4.21
C LEU A 119 -1.61 10.75 -4.93
N ALA A 120 -1.21 10.37 -6.14
CA ALA A 120 -0.23 11.12 -6.92
C ALA A 120 -0.73 12.53 -7.27
N LYS A 121 -2.02 12.68 -7.60
CA LYS A 121 -2.63 14.00 -7.84
C LYS A 121 -2.63 14.88 -6.58
N LEU A 122 -2.92 14.30 -5.41
CA LEU A 122 -2.88 15.02 -4.13
C LEU A 122 -1.45 15.42 -3.76
N LEU A 123 -0.45 14.54 -3.98
CA LEU A 123 0.97 14.85 -3.77
C LEU A 123 1.46 15.95 -4.71
N GLN A 124 1.03 15.93 -5.98
CA GLN A 124 1.31 17.01 -6.92
C GLN A 124 0.67 18.33 -6.49
N LEU A 125 -0.60 18.27 -6.03
CA LEU A 125 -1.32 19.45 -5.51
C LEU A 125 -0.65 20.03 -4.26
N ALA A 126 -0.03 19.18 -3.45
CA ALA A 126 0.70 19.58 -2.25
C ALA A 126 1.95 20.42 -2.58
N ALA A 127 2.50 20.34 -3.79
CA ALA A 127 3.65 21.12 -4.27
C ALA A 127 4.83 21.16 -3.29
N VAL A 128 5.23 19.99 -2.81
CA VAL A 128 6.26 19.81 -1.76
C VAL A 128 7.66 20.13 -2.28
N THR A 129 8.45 20.78 -1.46
CA THR A 129 9.87 21.08 -1.71
C THR A 129 10.79 20.42 -0.68
N LYS A 130 12.09 20.39 -0.96
CA LYS A 130 13.10 19.81 -0.06
C LYS A 130 13.30 20.58 1.26
N ASP A 131 12.77 21.79 1.35
CA ASP A 131 12.86 22.62 2.55
C ASP A 131 11.62 22.44 3.45
N ASP A 132 10.58 21.76 2.98
CA ASP A 132 9.31 21.63 3.70
C ASP A 132 9.44 20.65 4.88
N VAL A 133 8.84 21.03 6.00
CA VAL A 133 8.50 20.17 7.12
C VAL A 133 7.07 19.70 6.96
N VAL A 134 6.89 18.40 6.74
CA VAL A 134 5.59 17.78 6.43
C VAL A 134 5.05 17.05 7.65
N LEU A 135 3.76 17.28 7.96
CA LEU A 135 2.99 16.46 8.88
C LEU A 135 2.01 15.60 8.08
N GLU A 136 2.16 14.28 8.17
CA GLU A 136 1.18 13.33 7.64
C GLU A 136 0.26 12.86 8.75
N ILE A 137 -1.07 12.91 8.50
CA ILE A 137 -2.11 12.42 9.39
C ILE A 137 -2.70 11.14 8.83
N GLY A 138 -2.62 10.05 9.62
CA GLY A 138 -3.11 8.74 9.23
C GLY A 138 -2.10 7.96 8.37
N ALA A 139 -0.88 7.83 8.87
CA ALA A 139 0.25 7.21 8.16
C ALA A 139 0.00 5.76 7.69
N GLY A 140 -0.91 5.02 8.37
CA GLY A 140 -1.17 3.62 8.08
C GLY A 140 0.09 2.78 8.16
N SER A 141 0.44 2.08 7.07
CA SER A 141 1.69 1.29 6.97
C SER A 141 2.94 2.14 6.65
N GLY A 142 2.81 3.46 6.40
CA GLY A 142 3.92 4.39 6.19
C GLY A 142 4.27 4.67 4.71
N TYR A 143 3.48 4.21 3.74
CA TYR A 143 3.81 4.38 2.32
C TYR A 143 3.85 5.86 1.88
N VAL A 144 2.88 6.66 2.30
CA VAL A 144 2.81 8.07 1.92
C VAL A 144 3.95 8.86 2.58
N SER A 145 4.30 8.52 3.84
CA SER A 145 5.51 9.06 4.50
C SER A 145 6.79 8.72 3.71
N ALA A 146 6.91 7.49 3.19
CA ALA A 146 8.04 7.08 2.36
C ALA A 146 8.10 7.88 1.05
N LEU A 147 6.95 8.18 0.42
CA LEU A 147 6.90 9.06 -0.76
C LEU A 147 7.34 10.48 -0.39
N PHE A 148 6.82 11.05 0.71
CA PHE A 148 7.25 12.36 1.18
C PHE A 148 8.73 12.43 1.51
N SER A 149 9.34 11.36 2.04
CA SER A 149 10.78 11.33 2.32
C SER A 149 11.64 11.60 1.10
N GLN A 150 11.13 11.26 -0.10
CA GLN A 150 11.83 11.47 -1.37
C GLN A 150 11.76 12.93 -1.85
N ILE A 151 10.79 13.72 -1.37
CA ILE A 151 10.49 15.06 -1.91
C ILE A 151 10.48 16.16 -0.86
N ALA A 152 10.39 15.83 0.43
CA ALA A 152 10.41 16.76 1.56
C ALA A 152 11.75 16.78 2.29
N GLY A 153 11.95 17.77 3.13
CA GLY A 153 13.09 17.86 4.06
C GLY A 153 12.91 16.96 5.26
N THR A 154 11.82 17.13 5.98
CA THR A 154 11.47 16.36 7.18
C THR A 154 10.02 15.93 7.14
N VAL A 155 9.75 14.71 7.58
CA VAL A 155 8.38 14.14 7.64
C VAL A 155 8.07 13.67 9.05
N VAL A 156 6.97 14.15 9.60
CA VAL A 156 6.38 13.65 10.83
C VAL A 156 5.09 12.93 10.50
N ALA A 157 5.01 11.65 10.79
CA ALA A 157 3.88 10.78 10.48
C ALA A 157 3.11 10.45 11.76
N VAL A 158 1.83 10.83 11.83
CA VAL A 158 0.95 10.52 12.98
C VAL A 158 0.04 9.36 12.64
N GLU A 159 0.03 8.34 13.49
CA GLU A 159 -0.87 7.20 13.42
C GLU A 159 -1.46 6.91 14.79
N GLU A 160 -2.78 6.69 14.85
CA GLU A 160 -3.50 6.45 16.10
C GLU A 160 -3.54 4.96 16.47
N ASP A 161 -3.57 4.07 15.49
CA ASP A 161 -3.53 2.63 15.75
C ASP A 161 -2.10 2.19 16.07
N GLU A 162 -1.88 1.66 17.28
CA GLU A 162 -0.56 1.25 17.77
C GLU A 162 0.08 0.17 16.91
N THR A 163 -0.72 -0.73 16.33
CA THR A 163 -0.24 -1.82 15.46
C THR A 163 0.28 -1.25 14.14
N LEU A 164 -0.50 -0.37 13.51
CA LEU A 164 -0.10 0.30 12.27
C LEU A 164 1.08 1.24 12.53
N ALA A 165 1.11 1.96 13.67
CA ALA A 165 2.25 2.80 14.02
C ALA A 165 3.55 2.00 14.21
N ALA A 166 3.48 0.80 14.80
CA ALA A 166 4.63 -0.10 14.92
C ALA A 166 5.08 -0.63 13.55
N GLU A 167 4.13 -1.01 12.68
CA GLU A 167 4.41 -1.44 11.31
C GLU A 167 5.04 -0.31 10.49
N ALA A 168 4.47 0.91 10.56
CA ALA A 168 5.05 2.08 9.91
C ALA A 168 6.48 2.37 10.37
N LYS A 169 6.76 2.30 11.68
CA LYS A 169 8.12 2.46 12.23
C LYS A 169 9.08 1.43 11.67
N ALA A 170 8.65 0.17 11.54
CA ALA A 170 9.47 -0.89 10.97
C ALA A 170 9.74 -0.67 9.47
N ASN A 171 8.69 -0.35 8.71
CA ASN A 171 8.79 -0.12 7.26
C ASN A 171 9.64 1.13 6.93
N LEU A 172 9.61 2.13 7.81
CA LEU A 172 10.31 3.42 7.63
C LEU A 172 11.69 3.49 8.28
N ALA A 173 12.19 2.40 8.84
CA ALA A 173 13.47 2.38 9.57
C ALA A 173 14.68 2.88 8.76
N ASN A 174 14.65 2.74 7.44
CA ASN A 174 15.71 3.20 6.53
C ASN A 174 15.48 4.63 5.97
N TYR A 175 14.38 5.29 6.32
CA TYR A 175 14.05 6.64 5.86
C TYR A 175 14.44 7.66 6.95
N THR A 176 15.67 8.15 6.87
CA THR A 176 16.32 8.92 7.97
C THR A 176 15.66 10.27 8.27
N ASN A 177 14.88 10.81 7.35
CA ASN A 177 14.17 12.09 7.52
C ASN A 177 12.68 11.90 7.88
N VAL A 178 12.27 10.67 8.28
CA VAL A 178 10.89 10.38 8.70
C VAL A 178 10.87 9.98 10.18
N SER A 179 9.93 10.54 10.93
CA SER A 179 9.63 10.15 12.31
C SER A 179 8.16 9.74 12.43
N VAL A 180 7.88 8.62 13.11
CA VAL A 180 6.51 8.13 13.34
C VAL A 180 6.12 8.36 14.80
N VAL A 181 5.03 9.10 15.00
CA VAL A 181 4.44 9.44 16.29
C VAL A 181 3.12 8.70 16.45
N THR A 182 2.93 7.99 17.56
CA THR A 182 1.64 7.40 17.91
C THR A 182 0.80 8.44 18.65
N GLY A 183 -0.39 8.79 18.13
CA GLY A 183 -1.22 9.82 18.72
C GLY A 183 -2.54 10.02 18.00
N SER A 184 -3.42 10.85 18.56
CA SER A 184 -4.72 11.15 17.98
C SER A 184 -4.58 11.89 16.65
N LEU A 185 -5.27 11.40 15.62
CA LEU A 185 -5.23 11.97 14.28
C LEU A 185 -5.78 13.42 14.26
N ASN A 186 -6.84 13.69 15.05
CA ASN A 186 -7.45 15.01 15.13
C ASN A 186 -6.56 16.05 15.85
N ALA A 187 -5.70 15.59 16.76
CA ALA A 187 -4.79 16.46 17.47
C ALA A 187 -3.54 16.80 16.66
N GLY A 188 -3.16 15.95 15.71
CA GLY A 188 -1.91 16.10 14.97
C GLY A 188 -0.69 15.91 15.86
N ASN A 189 0.34 16.75 15.64
CA ASN A 189 1.54 16.77 16.48
C ASN A 189 1.96 18.20 16.81
N PRO A 190 1.32 18.85 17.80
CA PRO A 190 1.61 20.23 18.16
C PRO A 190 3.05 20.48 18.62
N SER A 191 3.72 19.46 19.17
CA SER A 191 5.10 19.59 19.66
C SER A 191 6.12 19.77 18.53
N GLY A 192 5.79 19.36 17.31
CA GLY A 192 6.63 19.54 16.13
C GLY A 192 6.24 20.73 15.24
N ALA A 193 5.16 21.45 15.60
CA ALA A 193 4.69 22.61 14.84
C ALA A 193 5.70 23.79 14.91
N PRO A 194 5.71 24.70 13.90
CA PRO A 194 4.80 24.81 12.77
C PRO A 194 5.24 23.98 11.55
N TYR A 195 4.26 23.57 10.71
CA TYR A 195 4.46 22.78 9.50
C TYR A 195 4.26 23.60 8.22
N ASP A 196 5.05 23.29 7.19
CA ASP A 196 4.87 23.83 5.84
C ASP A 196 3.70 23.17 5.12
N LEU A 197 3.55 21.86 5.35
CA LEU A 197 2.48 21.05 4.80
C LEU A 197 1.89 20.14 5.86
N ILE A 198 0.57 20.10 5.93
CA ILE A 198 -0.18 19.03 6.60
C ILE A 198 -0.92 18.24 5.51
N PHE A 199 -0.72 16.93 5.48
CA PHE A 199 -1.35 16.03 4.53
C PHE A 199 -2.20 15.00 5.27
N ILE A 200 -3.48 14.91 4.93
CA ILE A 200 -4.39 13.92 5.53
C ILE A 200 -4.56 12.75 4.56
N SER A 201 -4.09 11.57 4.96
CA SER A 201 -4.04 10.34 4.16
C SER A 201 -5.39 9.59 4.13
N GLY A 202 -6.46 10.31 3.73
CA GLY A 202 -7.82 9.80 3.62
C GLY A 202 -8.82 10.92 3.41
N SER A 203 -10.13 10.59 3.31
CA SER A 203 -11.16 11.63 3.29
C SER A 203 -11.66 11.94 4.70
N VAL A 204 -12.06 13.20 4.89
CA VAL A 204 -12.58 13.74 6.15
C VAL A 204 -13.91 14.45 5.90
N GLU A 205 -14.84 14.46 6.87
CA GLU A 205 -16.04 15.32 6.78
C GLU A 205 -15.69 16.76 7.08
N GLU A 206 -14.85 16.98 8.09
CA GLU A 206 -14.45 18.32 8.51
C GLU A 206 -12.96 18.31 8.89
N VAL A 207 -12.27 19.40 8.57
CA VAL A 207 -10.86 19.60 8.96
C VAL A 207 -10.84 20.27 10.32
N PRO A 208 -10.27 19.65 11.36
CA PRO A 208 -10.20 20.25 12.69
C PRO A 208 -9.35 21.51 12.71
N SER A 209 -9.80 22.52 13.47
CA SER A 209 -9.05 23.76 13.69
C SER A 209 -7.71 23.51 14.40
N SER A 210 -7.63 22.44 15.20
CA SER A 210 -6.38 21.96 15.82
C SER A 210 -5.29 21.63 14.82
N LEU A 211 -5.62 21.12 13.64
CA LEU A 211 -4.64 20.86 12.57
C LEU A 211 -4.27 22.16 11.84
N LEU A 212 -5.27 22.99 11.52
CA LEU A 212 -5.04 24.27 10.85
C LEU A 212 -4.14 25.21 11.65
N SER A 213 -4.26 25.21 12.99
CA SER A 213 -3.42 26.01 13.87
C SER A 213 -1.95 25.56 13.94
N GLN A 214 -1.62 24.38 13.43
CA GLN A 214 -0.24 23.89 13.35
C GLN A 214 0.47 24.26 12.04
N LEU A 215 -0.24 24.92 11.11
CA LEU A 215 0.37 25.45 9.89
C LEU A 215 1.22 26.69 10.22
N ARG A 216 2.36 26.81 9.56
CA ARG A 216 3.10 28.08 9.53
C ARG A 216 2.34 29.13 8.68
N ASP A 217 2.76 30.38 8.79
CA ASP A 217 2.32 31.41 7.83
C ASP A 217 2.85 31.06 6.43
N GLY A 218 1.95 31.03 5.43
CA GLY A 218 2.21 30.47 4.11
C GLY A 218 2.13 28.95 4.00
N GLY A 219 1.90 28.24 5.10
CA GLY A 219 1.72 26.78 5.13
C GLY A 219 0.37 26.34 4.56
N ARG A 220 0.29 25.09 4.15
CA ARG A 220 -0.90 24.52 3.50
C ARG A 220 -1.30 23.16 4.07
N LEU A 221 -2.62 22.89 4.09
CA LEU A 221 -3.16 21.57 4.39
C LEU A 221 -3.85 21.03 3.15
N VAL A 222 -3.51 19.79 2.76
CA VAL A 222 -4.10 19.07 1.62
C VAL A 222 -4.87 17.86 2.11
N THR A 223 -6.11 17.75 1.67
CA THR A 223 -7.00 16.64 2.04
C THR A 223 -8.09 16.42 0.98
N VAL A 224 -8.82 15.32 1.13
CA VAL A 224 -10.10 15.10 0.45
C VAL A 224 -11.22 15.32 1.46
N GLN A 225 -12.12 16.24 1.19
CA GLN A 225 -13.26 16.49 2.07
C GLN A 225 -14.56 15.97 1.47
N GLY A 226 -15.35 15.27 2.28
CA GLY A 226 -16.58 14.61 1.87
C GLY A 226 -16.39 13.12 1.58
N TYR A 227 -17.45 12.48 1.07
CA TYR A 227 -17.47 11.05 0.79
C TYR A 227 -18.00 10.74 -0.60
N GLY A 228 -17.52 9.62 -1.17
CA GLY A 228 -17.95 9.11 -2.47
C GLY A 228 -17.75 10.08 -3.60
N GLY A 229 -18.68 10.12 -4.56
CA GLY A 229 -18.58 10.95 -5.77
C GLY A 229 -18.68 12.46 -5.54
N SER A 230 -19.15 12.90 -4.37
CA SER A 230 -19.23 14.32 -3.98
C SER A 230 -17.97 14.86 -3.31
N ALA A 231 -17.05 13.97 -2.93
CA ALA A 231 -15.82 14.36 -2.26
C ALA A 231 -14.88 15.16 -3.17
N ARG A 232 -14.19 16.13 -2.58
CA ARG A 232 -13.34 17.11 -3.26
C ARG A 232 -11.95 17.15 -2.64
N ALA A 233 -10.93 17.14 -3.50
CA ALA A 233 -9.59 17.55 -3.11
C ALA A 233 -9.58 19.04 -2.80
N LYS A 234 -9.10 19.40 -1.61
CA LYS A 234 -9.05 20.76 -1.09
C LYS A 234 -7.66 21.10 -0.56
N VAL A 235 -7.33 22.38 -0.69
CA VAL A 235 -6.16 22.97 -0.06
C VAL A 235 -6.61 24.12 0.83
N PHE A 236 -6.21 24.06 2.09
CA PHE A 236 -6.34 25.14 3.04
C PHE A 236 -4.99 25.84 3.17
N VAL A 237 -4.94 27.14 3.02
CA VAL A 237 -3.70 27.93 3.12
C VAL A 237 -3.82 28.89 4.30
N SER A 238 -2.79 28.92 5.13
CA SER A 238 -2.68 29.84 6.25
C SER A 238 -1.90 31.08 5.83
N GLU A 239 -2.56 32.24 5.78
CA GLU A 239 -1.92 33.51 5.45
C GLU A 239 -2.29 34.57 6.49
N ARG A 240 -1.30 35.11 7.20
CA ARG A 240 -1.47 36.19 8.21
C ARG A 240 -2.57 35.91 9.22
N GLY A 241 -2.64 34.65 9.68
CA GLY A 241 -3.64 34.21 10.66
C GLY A 241 -5.03 33.95 10.09
N THR A 242 -5.20 34.00 8.78
CA THR A 242 -6.45 33.68 8.08
C THR A 242 -6.29 32.39 7.32
N ILE A 243 -7.31 31.51 7.36
CA ILE A 243 -7.33 30.28 6.56
C ILE A 243 -8.21 30.51 5.34
N SER A 244 -7.65 30.33 4.16
CA SER A 244 -8.38 30.27 2.90
C SER A 244 -8.56 28.83 2.44
N GLU A 245 -9.69 28.52 1.81
CA GLU A 245 -10.02 27.20 1.29
C GLU A 245 -10.16 27.25 -0.23
N ASN A 246 -9.48 26.34 -0.92
CA ASN A 246 -9.55 26.19 -2.36
C ASN A 246 -9.95 24.77 -2.74
N VAL A 247 -10.88 24.65 -3.68
CA VAL A 247 -11.38 23.36 -4.21
C VAL A 247 -10.74 23.10 -5.57
N TYR A 248 -10.23 21.86 -5.79
CA TYR A 248 -9.49 21.56 -7.02
C TYR A 248 -10.19 20.52 -7.91
N PHE A 249 -10.28 19.27 -7.47
CA PHE A 249 -10.87 18.19 -8.29
C PHE A 249 -11.68 17.22 -7.44
N ASN A 250 -12.49 16.41 -8.11
CA ASN A 250 -13.23 15.33 -7.46
C ASN A 250 -12.29 14.18 -7.15
N ALA A 251 -12.29 13.71 -5.91
CA ALA A 251 -11.51 12.58 -5.49
C ALA A 251 -12.33 11.71 -4.54
N SER A 252 -12.52 10.45 -4.90
CA SER A 252 -13.18 9.47 -4.03
C SER A 252 -12.12 8.60 -3.38
N VAL A 253 -11.84 8.84 -2.11
CA VAL A 253 -10.89 8.06 -1.30
C VAL A 253 -11.58 7.55 -0.04
N LYS A 254 -11.01 6.51 0.58
CA LYS A 254 -11.56 5.93 1.80
C LYS A 254 -11.51 6.93 2.96
N PRO A 255 -12.56 6.97 3.81
CA PRO A 255 -12.59 7.86 4.96
C PRO A 255 -11.53 7.49 5.98
N LEU A 256 -10.90 8.52 6.54
CA LEU A 256 -10.00 8.37 7.68
C LEU A 256 -10.82 8.36 8.97
N PRO A 257 -10.61 7.41 9.89
CA PRO A 257 -11.30 7.38 11.18
C PRO A 257 -11.10 8.65 12.00
N GLY A 258 -12.07 8.98 12.84
CA GLY A 258 -11.96 10.09 13.78
C GLY A 258 -12.39 11.47 13.24
N PHE A 259 -12.68 11.59 11.94
CA PHE A 259 -13.03 12.86 11.28
C PHE A 259 -14.51 12.96 10.87
N ALA A 260 -15.38 12.11 11.41
CA ALA A 260 -16.81 12.22 11.18
C ALA A 260 -17.38 13.42 11.94
N LYS A 261 -18.24 14.18 11.28
CA LYS A 261 -18.98 15.27 11.92
C LYS A 261 -19.98 14.73 12.91
N ALA A 262 -20.03 15.33 14.11
CA ALA A 262 -21.06 15.01 15.08
C ALA A 262 -22.44 15.27 14.44
N ARG A 263 -23.28 14.23 14.37
CA ARG A 263 -24.65 14.38 13.88
C ARG A 263 -25.48 15.04 14.97
N GLU A 264 -25.80 16.32 14.82
CA GLU A 264 -26.82 16.96 15.64
C GLU A 264 -28.18 16.48 15.16
N PHE A 265 -28.96 15.89 16.07
CA PHE A 265 -30.37 15.64 15.82
C PHE A 265 -31.12 16.97 15.90
N VAL A 266 -31.54 17.50 14.77
CA VAL A 266 -32.50 18.61 14.72
C VAL A 266 -33.88 17.98 14.77
N PHE A 267 -34.61 18.24 15.87
CA PHE A 267 -36.02 17.84 16.03
C PHE A 267 -36.93 18.84 15.31
#